data_bd0abf1efa1f98ba3561fd203b98a7cc
#
_entry.id   bd0abf1efa1f98ba3561fd203b98a7cc
#
_cell.length_a   1.000
_cell.length_b   1.000
_cell.length_c   1.000
_cell.angle_alpha   90.00
_cell.angle_beta   90.00
_cell.angle_gamma   90.00
#
_symmetry.space_group_name_H-M   'P 1'
#
loop_
_entity.id
_entity.type
_entity.pdbx_description
1 polymer ?
#
loop_
_entity_poly.entity_id
_entity_poly.type
_entity_poly.pdbx_seq_one_letter_code
_entity_poly.pdbx_strand_id
1 'polypeptide(L)'
;MRIEYDRDTCIGMFQCVAEWDGFERDEDAGKAMLVDGEKREEDLFVRDVPADAELDAKFAARACPVDAIAVYDDDGERLIP
;
A
#
# COMPACT_ATOMS: atom_id res chain seq x y z
N MET A 1 -3.83 -5.76 11.22
CA MET A 1 -3.94 -5.66 9.76
C MET A 1 -2.59 -5.32 9.18
N ARG A 2 -2.23 -5.95 8.08
CA ARG A 2 -0.95 -5.73 7.39
C ARG A 2 -1.23 -5.30 5.96
N ILE A 3 -0.45 -4.36 5.45
CA ILE A 3 -0.50 -3.93 4.05
C ILE A 3 0.81 -4.30 3.37
N GLU A 4 0.72 -4.83 2.15
CA GLU A 4 1.86 -5.15 1.30
C GLU A 4 1.75 -4.35 0.02
N TYR A 5 2.86 -3.75 -0.38
CA TYR A 5 2.92 -2.87 -1.54
C TYR A 5 4.02 -3.34 -2.48
N ASP A 6 3.65 -3.68 -3.71
CA ASP A 6 4.58 -4.06 -4.77
C ASP A 6 4.88 -2.83 -5.62
N ARG A 7 6.03 -2.22 -5.36
CA ARG A 7 6.45 -1.00 -6.05
C ARG A 7 6.72 -1.23 -7.53
N ASP A 8 7.15 -2.43 -7.91
CA ASP A 8 7.39 -2.77 -9.32
C ASP A 8 6.10 -2.74 -10.14
N THR A 9 4.99 -3.17 -9.56
CA THR A 9 3.68 -3.18 -10.21
C THR A 9 3.06 -1.78 -10.30
N CYS A 10 3.41 -0.87 -9.40
CA CYS A 10 2.84 0.48 -9.33
C CYS A 10 3.12 1.26 -10.61
N ILE A 11 2.09 1.95 -11.13
CA ILE A 11 2.19 2.75 -12.36
C ILE A 11 2.15 4.26 -12.10
N GLY A 12 2.22 4.68 -10.83
CA GLY A 12 2.32 6.10 -10.49
C GLY A 12 1.02 6.89 -10.58
N MET A 13 -0.13 6.25 -10.41
CA MET A 13 -1.42 6.94 -10.41
C MET A 13 -1.64 7.79 -9.17
N PHE A 14 -0.96 7.47 -8.06
CA PHE A 14 -1.01 8.20 -6.80
C PHE A 14 -2.40 8.29 -6.15
N GLN A 15 -3.36 7.47 -6.57
CA GLN A 15 -4.69 7.46 -5.96
C GLN A 15 -4.63 6.99 -4.51
N CYS A 16 -3.73 6.06 -4.20
CA CYS A 16 -3.52 5.59 -2.83
C CYS A 16 -3.05 6.71 -1.90
N VAL A 17 -2.26 7.63 -2.40
CA VAL A 17 -1.77 8.79 -1.63
C VAL A 17 -2.94 9.70 -1.23
N ALA A 18 -3.93 9.86 -2.12
CA ALA A 18 -5.11 10.67 -1.84
C ALA A 18 -6.04 10.00 -0.82
N GLU A 19 -6.06 8.66 -0.77
CA GLU A 19 -6.96 7.92 0.11
C GLU A 19 -6.39 7.70 1.51
N TRP A 20 -5.07 7.62 1.63
CA TRP A 20 -4.42 7.36 2.91
C TRP A 20 -3.01 7.97 2.94
N ASP A 21 -2.70 8.70 4.01
CA ASP A 21 -1.39 9.34 4.18
C ASP A 21 -0.27 8.37 4.60
N GLY A 22 -0.56 7.07 4.67
CA GLY A 22 0.45 6.02 4.77
C GLY A 22 1.23 5.78 3.49
N PHE A 23 0.81 6.41 2.38
CA PHE A 23 1.57 6.47 1.15
C PHE A 23 1.96 7.90 0.85
N GLU A 24 3.10 8.08 0.20
CA GLU A 24 3.51 9.40 -0.30
C GLU A 24 4.01 9.28 -1.75
N ARG A 25 4.05 10.42 -2.41
CA ARG A 25 4.50 10.47 -3.81
C ARG A 25 6.02 10.42 -3.88
N ASP A 26 6.52 9.53 -4.70
CA ASP A 26 7.93 9.56 -5.13
C ASP A 26 7.95 9.96 -6.60
N GLU A 27 7.96 11.26 -6.84
CA GLU A 27 7.87 11.81 -8.20
C GLU A 27 9.12 11.51 -9.02
N ASP A 28 10.26 11.36 -8.39
CA ASP A 28 11.51 11.03 -9.08
C ASP A 28 11.45 9.62 -9.67
N ALA A 29 10.82 8.69 -8.97
CA ALA A 29 10.64 7.32 -9.45
C ALA A 29 9.36 7.15 -10.27
N GLY A 30 8.42 8.10 -10.19
CA GLY A 30 7.10 7.97 -10.79
C GLY A 30 6.23 6.93 -10.13
N LYS A 31 6.41 6.69 -8.84
CA LYS A 31 5.72 5.65 -8.08
C LYS A 31 5.41 6.14 -6.68
N ALA A 32 4.42 5.52 -6.02
CA ALA A 32 4.15 5.77 -4.62
C ALA A 32 5.20 5.08 -3.73
N MET A 33 5.33 5.54 -2.50
CA MET A 33 6.17 4.92 -1.49
C MET A 33 5.35 4.68 -0.23
N LEU A 34 5.47 3.49 0.32
CA LEU A 34 4.79 3.13 1.58
C LEU A 34 5.58 3.71 2.75
N VAL A 35 4.99 4.68 3.44
CA VAL A 35 5.60 5.33 4.60
C VAL A 35 5.81 4.30 5.71
N ASP A 36 6.99 4.26 6.30
CA ASP A 36 7.39 3.31 7.33
C ASP A 36 7.32 1.85 6.88
N GLY A 37 7.26 1.61 5.57
CA GLY A 37 7.27 0.26 5.03
C GLY A 37 8.62 -0.42 5.19
N GLU A 38 8.60 -1.69 5.59
CA GLU A 38 9.78 -2.53 5.65
C GLU A 38 9.98 -3.22 4.31
N LYS A 39 11.17 -3.09 3.75
CA LYS A 39 11.50 -3.77 2.49
C LYS A 39 11.73 -5.25 2.75
N ARG A 40 10.88 -6.11 2.17
CA ARG A 40 10.96 -7.56 2.30
C ARG A 40 11.69 -8.20 1.15
N GLU A 41 11.42 -7.75 -0.05
CA GLU A 41 12.07 -8.20 -1.28
C GLU A 41 12.45 -6.95 -2.07
N GLU A 42 12.99 -7.10 -3.26
CA GLU A 42 13.54 -5.98 -4.02
C GLU A 42 12.56 -4.81 -4.17
N ASP A 43 11.30 -5.10 -4.47
CA ASP A 43 10.27 -4.08 -4.67
C ASP A 43 9.05 -4.27 -3.77
N LEU A 44 9.11 -5.19 -2.81
CA LEU A 44 7.99 -5.48 -1.90
C LEU A 44 8.21 -4.80 -0.55
N PHE A 45 7.25 -3.96 -0.16
CA PHE A 45 7.25 -3.25 1.11
C PHE A 45 6.05 -3.67 1.94
N VAL A 46 6.25 -3.82 3.24
CA VAL A 46 5.23 -4.33 4.17
C VAL A 46 5.24 -3.47 5.42
N ARG A 47 4.06 -3.19 5.96
CA ARG A 47 3.94 -2.57 7.29
C ARG A 47 2.63 -2.98 7.96
N ASP A 48 2.58 -2.84 9.28
CA ASP A 48 1.33 -2.93 10.02
C ASP A 48 0.53 -1.65 9.83
N VAL A 49 -0.79 -1.80 9.79
CA VAL A 49 -1.72 -0.68 9.68
C VAL A 49 -2.28 -0.38 11.06
N PRO A 50 -2.18 0.88 11.55
CA PRO A 50 -2.80 1.26 12.82
C PRO A 50 -4.32 1.02 12.79
N ALA A 51 -4.89 0.70 13.95
CA ALA A 51 -6.32 0.39 14.04
C ALA A 51 -7.20 1.55 13.55
N ASP A 52 -6.78 2.78 13.76
CA ASP A 52 -7.53 3.97 13.33
C ASP A 52 -7.36 4.30 11.84
N ALA A 53 -6.48 3.60 11.13
CA ALA A 53 -6.23 3.80 9.70
C ALA A 53 -6.67 2.62 8.84
N GLU A 54 -7.29 1.60 9.41
CA GLU A 54 -7.65 0.39 8.67
C GLU A 54 -8.58 0.66 7.50
N LEU A 55 -9.58 1.50 7.70
CA LEU A 55 -10.51 1.82 6.63
C LEU A 55 -9.83 2.60 5.50
N ASP A 56 -9.02 3.58 5.85
CA ASP A 56 -8.29 4.40 4.87
C ASP A 56 -7.31 3.54 4.07
N ALA A 57 -6.62 2.62 4.73
CA ALA A 57 -5.72 1.68 4.06
C ALA A 57 -6.44 0.79 3.07
N LYS A 58 -7.64 0.31 3.42
CA LYS A 58 -8.48 -0.47 2.51
C LYS A 58 -8.90 0.33 1.28
N PHE A 59 -9.28 1.59 1.47
CA PHE A 59 -9.62 2.47 0.34
C PHE A 59 -8.41 2.71 -0.57
N ALA A 60 -7.23 2.91 0.02
CA ALA A 60 -6.00 3.08 -0.76
C ALA A 60 -5.73 1.84 -1.62
N ALA A 61 -5.87 0.65 -1.04
CA ALA A 61 -5.66 -0.59 -1.76
C ALA A 61 -6.65 -0.77 -2.91
N ARG A 62 -7.92 -0.43 -2.67
CA ARG A 62 -8.96 -0.52 -3.70
C ARG A 62 -8.79 0.50 -4.82
N ALA A 63 -8.19 1.64 -4.52
CA ALA A 63 -7.96 2.69 -5.50
C ALA A 63 -6.84 2.34 -6.50
N CYS A 64 -6.00 1.36 -6.18
CA CYS A 64 -4.91 0.98 -7.06
C CYS A 64 -5.45 0.18 -8.26
N PRO A 65 -5.32 0.68 -9.50
CA PRO A 65 -5.91 0.01 -10.67
C PRO A 65 -5.12 -1.22 -11.13
N VAL A 66 -3.92 -1.43 -10.60
CA VAL A 66 -3.03 -2.53 -11.03
C VAL A 66 -2.78 -3.53 -9.92
N ASP A 67 -3.55 -3.46 -8.83
CA ASP A 67 -3.46 -4.38 -7.69
C ASP A 67 -2.04 -4.48 -7.09
N ALA A 68 -1.32 -3.36 -7.08
CA ALA A 68 0.01 -3.30 -6.49
C ALA A 68 -0.04 -3.34 -4.95
N ILE A 69 -1.21 -3.14 -4.36
CA ILE A 69 -1.41 -3.05 -2.92
C ILE A 69 -2.34 -4.18 -2.47
N ALA A 70 -1.92 -4.93 -1.47
CA ALA A 70 -2.72 -5.99 -0.86
C ALA A 70 -2.87 -5.72 0.64
N VAL A 71 -4.02 -6.04 1.19
CA VAL A 71 -4.30 -5.90 2.63
C VAL A 71 -4.66 -7.27 3.20
N TYR A 72 -4.04 -7.58 4.34
CA TYR A 72 -4.23 -8.85 5.05
C TYR A 72 -4.70 -8.58 6.48
N ASP A 73 -5.56 -9.46 7.01
CA ASP A 73 -5.96 -9.38 8.41
C ASP A 73 -4.88 -9.98 9.33
N ASP A 74 -5.18 -10.01 10.64
CA ASP A 74 -4.23 -10.52 11.62
C ASP A 74 -3.98 -12.03 11.49
N ASP A 75 -4.89 -12.75 10.85
CA ASP A 75 -4.75 -14.18 10.59
C ASP A 75 -4.02 -14.47 9.28
N GLY A 76 -3.64 -13.44 8.54
CA GLY A 76 -2.96 -13.58 7.27
C GLY A 76 -3.89 -13.80 6.09
N GLU A 77 -5.18 -13.63 6.28
CA GLU A 77 -6.16 -13.75 5.19
C GLU A 77 -6.20 -12.46 4.37
N ARG A 78 -6.15 -12.63 3.05
CA ARG A 78 -6.17 -11.49 2.13
C ARG A 78 -7.55 -10.86 2.06
N LEU A 79 -7.63 -9.58 2.42
CA LEU A 79 -8.87 -8.82 2.41
C LEU A 79 -9.08 -8.06 1.11
N ILE A 80 -7.99 -7.53 0.51
CA ILE A 80 -8.00 -6.70 -0.71
C ILE A 80 -6.77 -7.05 -1.55
N PRO A 81 -6.88 -7.14 -2.82
CA PRO A 81 -8.07 -7.25 -3.66
C PRO A 81 -8.79 -8.53 -3.56
#